data_042abbb4767347b4cbe2e3df63e3ce85
#
_entry.id   042abbb4767347b4cbe2e3df63e3ce85
#
_cell.length_a   1.000
_cell.length_b   1.000
_cell.length_c   1.000
_cell.angle_alpha   90.00
_cell.angle_beta   90.00
_cell.angle_gamma   90.00
#
_symmetry.space_group_name_H-M   'P 1'
#
loop_
_entity.id
_entity.type
_entity.pdbx_description
1 polymer ?
#
loop_
_entity_poly.entity_id
_entity_poly.type
_entity_poly.pdbx_seq_one_letter_code
_entity_poly.pdbx_strand_id
1 'polypeptide(L)'
;MRFHVDPAGIAEPVRKPGETPCRYAVRVARLKAKEAAKNHGSGLILSADTIVVLGNRVLTKPESRGDARCMLERLSGRWHEVVTGVCLWDTAARRGWSASGRTRVHFRRLSRAEIEWYLKTGEYRDKAGAYGVQGYASLFIDRLEGCYFNVVGFPVAVFENLCRRSGINLLGSLTTR
;
A
#
# COMPACT_ATOMS: atom_id res chain seq x y z
N MET A 1 3.74 -0.49 22.01
CA MET A 1 2.35 -0.66 21.56
C MET A 1 2.13 -2.10 21.14
N ARG A 2 1.11 -2.77 21.66
CA ARG A 2 0.74 -4.15 21.24
C ARG A 2 -0.37 -4.06 20.20
N PHE A 3 -0.33 -4.90 19.18
CA PHE A 3 -1.37 -4.98 18.14
C PHE A 3 -1.54 -6.44 17.69
N HIS A 4 -2.71 -6.74 17.14
CA HIS A 4 -3.02 -8.02 16.49
C HIS A 4 -3.15 -7.79 15.00
N VAL A 5 -2.70 -8.74 14.20
CA VAL A 5 -2.89 -8.73 12.73
C VAL A 5 -4.12 -9.56 12.41
N ASP A 6 -5.10 -8.93 11.78
CA ASP A 6 -6.35 -9.56 11.36
C ASP A 6 -6.58 -9.27 9.85
N PRO A 7 -6.30 -10.24 8.97
CA PRO A 7 -6.54 -10.07 7.55
C PRO A 7 -8.03 -9.87 7.25
N ALA A 8 -8.38 -8.76 6.63
CA ALA A 8 -9.77 -8.38 6.38
C ALA A 8 -10.53 -9.30 5.39
N GLY A 9 -9.84 -10.17 4.66
CA GLY A 9 -10.46 -11.19 3.79
C GLY A 9 -11.42 -10.69 2.70
N ILE A 10 -11.38 -9.39 2.36
CA ILE A 10 -12.29 -8.82 1.34
C ILE A 10 -11.72 -8.94 -0.06
N ALA A 11 -12.59 -9.19 -1.05
CA ALA A 11 -12.25 -8.98 -2.44
C ALA A 11 -12.02 -7.47 -2.69
N GLU A 12 -10.91 -7.13 -3.32
CA GLU A 12 -10.61 -5.74 -3.64
C GLU A 12 -11.60 -5.21 -4.70
N PRO A 13 -12.36 -4.16 -4.41
CA PRO A 13 -13.37 -3.66 -5.34
C PRO A 13 -12.70 -2.97 -6.53
N VAL A 14 -13.26 -3.09 -7.71
CA VAL A 14 -12.77 -2.40 -8.90
C VAL A 14 -12.80 -0.88 -8.71
N ARG A 15 -11.81 -0.18 -9.25
CA ARG A 15 -11.77 1.28 -9.28
C ARG A 15 -12.93 1.84 -10.11
N LYS A 16 -13.66 2.79 -9.54
CA LYS A 16 -14.80 3.42 -10.21
C LYS A 16 -14.35 4.36 -11.35
N PRO A 17 -15.16 4.54 -12.40
CA PRO A 17 -14.91 5.58 -13.40
C PRO A 17 -14.73 6.95 -12.74
N GLY A 18 -13.73 7.71 -13.16
CA GLY A 18 -13.43 9.05 -12.60
C GLY A 18 -12.83 9.06 -11.18
N GLU A 19 -12.72 7.92 -10.51
CA GLU A 19 -12.11 7.86 -9.18
C GLU A 19 -10.59 8.03 -9.28
N THR A 20 -10.02 8.98 -8.54
CA THR A 20 -8.56 9.16 -8.49
C THR A 20 -7.88 7.99 -7.77
N PRO A 21 -6.61 7.67 -8.07
CA PRO A 21 -5.88 6.60 -7.37
C PRO A 21 -5.88 6.78 -5.85
N CYS A 22 -5.71 8.02 -5.35
CA CYS A 22 -5.74 8.31 -3.93
C CYS A 22 -7.11 8.00 -3.31
N ARG A 23 -8.20 8.39 -3.96
CA ARG A 23 -9.56 8.08 -3.49
C ARG A 23 -9.83 6.58 -3.48
N TYR A 24 -9.36 5.88 -4.51
CA TYR A 24 -9.51 4.43 -4.60
C TYR A 24 -8.76 3.73 -3.45
N ALA A 25 -7.46 4.00 -3.24
CA ALA A 25 -6.68 3.40 -2.17
C ALA A 25 -7.29 3.68 -0.78
N VAL A 26 -7.73 4.93 -0.53
CA VAL A 26 -8.43 5.30 0.72
C VAL A 26 -9.74 4.53 0.87
N ARG A 27 -10.53 4.39 -0.19
CA ARG A 27 -11.79 3.64 -0.14
C ARG A 27 -11.57 2.18 0.20
N VAL A 28 -10.56 1.53 -0.41
CA VAL A 28 -10.22 0.13 -0.12
C VAL A 28 -9.74 -0.01 1.32
N ALA A 29 -8.84 0.85 1.79
CA ALA A 29 -8.40 0.85 3.19
C ALA A 29 -9.59 1.00 4.15
N ARG A 30 -10.54 1.91 3.88
CA ARG A 30 -11.76 2.07 4.71
C ARG A 30 -12.65 0.83 4.70
N LEU A 31 -12.78 0.16 3.57
CA LEU A 31 -13.54 -1.09 3.49
C LEU A 31 -12.89 -2.19 4.32
N LYS A 32 -11.56 -2.35 4.21
CA LYS A 32 -10.79 -3.30 5.04
C LYS A 32 -10.98 -3.03 6.52
N ALA A 33 -10.88 -1.76 6.95
CA ALA A 33 -11.08 -1.39 8.36
C ALA A 33 -12.49 -1.71 8.86
N LYS A 34 -13.52 -1.40 8.06
CA LYS A 34 -14.91 -1.67 8.42
C LYS A 34 -15.24 -3.17 8.47
N GLU A 35 -14.61 -3.97 7.60
CA GLU A 35 -14.81 -5.41 7.63
C GLU A 35 -14.20 -6.00 8.89
N ALA A 36 -12.95 -5.68 9.18
CA ALA A 36 -12.31 -6.10 10.42
C ALA A 36 -13.10 -5.64 11.66
N ALA A 37 -13.70 -4.45 11.63
CA ALA A 37 -14.51 -3.92 12.73
C ALA A 37 -15.73 -4.79 13.10
N LYS A 38 -16.22 -5.62 12.20
CA LYS A 38 -17.35 -6.52 12.49
C LYS A 38 -17.00 -7.59 13.54
N ASN A 39 -15.71 -7.95 13.59
CA ASN A 39 -15.21 -9.01 14.50
C ASN A 39 -14.66 -8.45 15.81
N HIS A 40 -14.67 -7.11 16.00
CA HIS A 40 -14.08 -6.46 17.17
C HIS A 40 -15.08 -5.49 17.81
N GLY A 41 -15.46 -5.74 19.06
CA GLY A 41 -16.45 -4.95 19.80
C GLY A 41 -15.97 -3.55 20.15
N SER A 42 -14.71 -3.39 20.56
CA SER A 42 -14.11 -2.10 20.92
C SER A 42 -12.63 -2.07 20.61
N GLY A 43 -12.14 -0.92 20.15
CA GLY A 43 -10.72 -0.70 19.87
C GLY A 43 -10.48 0.15 18.62
N LEU A 44 -9.21 0.28 18.28
CA LEU A 44 -8.75 0.98 17.11
C LEU A 44 -8.29 -0.01 16.05
N ILE A 45 -8.83 0.11 14.86
CA ILE A 45 -8.42 -0.69 13.70
C ILE A 45 -7.64 0.20 12.76
N LEU A 46 -6.44 -0.25 12.42
CA LEU A 46 -5.59 0.36 11.43
C LEU A 46 -5.56 -0.53 10.19
N SER A 47 -5.86 0.05 9.04
CA SER A 47 -5.75 -0.64 7.77
C SER A 47 -5.03 0.21 6.73
N ALA A 48 -4.38 -0.45 5.80
CA ALA A 48 -3.74 0.19 4.66
C ALA A 48 -4.04 -0.58 3.38
N ASP A 49 -3.97 0.15 2.25
CA ASP A 49 -4.08 -0.43 0.92
C ASP A 49 -3.13 0.28 -0.03
N THR A 50 -2.28 -0.49 -0.71
CA THR A 50 -1.23 0.04 -1.58
C THR A 50 -1.46 -0.38 -3.01
N ILE A 51 -1.39 0.60 -3.91
CA ILE A 51 -1.48 0.40 -5.35
C ILE A 51 -0.29 1.04 -6.08
N VAL A 52 0.08 0.45 -7.20
CA VAL A 52 1.05 1.02 -8.15
C VAL A 52 0.28 1.63 -9.33
N VAL A 53 0.68 2.82 -9.75
CA VAL A 53 -0.01 3.57 -10.81
C VAL A 53 0.98 3.97 -11.88
N LEU A 54 0.74 3.52 -13.10
CA LEU A 54 1.52 3.91 -14.29
C LEU A 54 0.61 4.70 -15.25
N GLY A 55 0.83 6.01 -15.33
CA GLY A 55 -0.10 6.90 -16.04
C GLY A 55 -1.50 6.83 -15.41
N ASN A 56 -2.49 6.35 -16.18
CA ASN A 56 -3.86 6.18 -15.70
C ASN A 56 -4.20 4.73 -15.26
N ARG A 57 -3.24 3.81 -15.36
CA ARG A 57 -3.47 2.39 -15.03
C ARG A 57 -3.07 2.11 -13.60
N VAL A 58 -3.94 1.45 -12.86
CA VAL A 58 -3.62 0.82 -11.58
C VAL A 58 -3.09 -0.57 -11.89
N LEU A 59 -1.90 -0.86 -11.38
CA LEU A 59 -1.28 -2.18 -11.39
C LEU A 59 -1.52 -2.80 -10.01
N THR A 60 -2.41 -3.77 -9.98
CA THR A 60 -2.74 -4.55 -8.78
C THR A 60 -1.73 -5.67 -8.57
N LYS A 61 -2.05 -6.63 -7.74
CA LYS A 61 -1.26 -7.86 -7.60
C LYS A 61 -1.34 -8.67 -8.90
N PRO A 62 -0.22 -9.27 -9.36
CA PRO A 62 -0.22 -10.08 -10.56
C PRO A 62 -1.00 -11.38 -10.33
N GLU A 63 -1.80 -11.79 -11.30
CA GLU A 63 -2.56 -13.04 -11.28
C GLU A 63 -1.71 -14.24 -11.69
N SER A 64 -0.64 -14.00 -12.43
CA SER A 64 0.26 -15.02 -12.93
C SER A 64 1.70 -14.50 -13.06
N ARG A 65 2.65 -15.43 -13.27
CA ARG A 65 4.03 -15.08 -13.63
C ARG A 65 4.11 -14.27 -14.94
N GLY A 66 3.25 -14.59 -15.90
CA GLY A 66 3.16 -13.85 -17.17
C GLY A 66 2.69 -12.41 -16.98
N ASP A 67 1.68 -12.22 -16.14
CA ASP A 67 1.17 -10.91 -15.78
C ASP A 67 2.24 -10.08 -15.03
N ALA A 68 2.93 -10.70 -14.06
CA ALA A 68 4.05 -10.07 -13.37
C ALA A 68 5.14 -9.60 -14.34
N ARG A 69 5.50 -10.43 -15.34
CA ARG A 69 6.45 -10.05 -16.39
C ARG A 69 5.97 -8.81 -17.15
N CYS A 70 4.73 -8.81 -17.61
CA CYS A 70 4.15 -7.68 -18.33
C CYS A 70 4.15 -6.40 -17.48
N MET A 71 3.88 -6.50 -16.17
CA MET A 71 3.95 -5.36 -15.26
C MET A 71 5.38 -4.80 -15.17
N LEU A 72 6.38 -5.65 -14.94
CA LEU A 72 7.79 -5.24 -14.84
C LEU A 72 8.31 -4.64 -16.14
N GLU A 73 7.97 -5.22 -17.29
CA GLU A 73 8.31 -4.67 -18.62
C GLU A 73 7.72 -3.25 -18.81
N ARG A 74 6.48 -3.04 -18.37
CA ARG A 74 5.84 -1.71 -18.43
C ARG A 74 6.48 -0.70 -17.49
N LEU A 75 6.97 -1.11 -16.33
CA LEU A 75 7.62 -0.24 -15.34
C LEU A 75 9.08 0.07 -15.73
N SER A 76 9.74 -0.79 -16.49
CA SER A 76 11.14 -0.68 -16.90
C SER A 76 11.44 0.66 -17.58
N GLY A 77 12.43 1.40 -17.06
CA GLY A 77 12.86 2.70 -17.56
C GLY A 77 11.86 3.84 -17.36
N ARG A 78 10.91 3.70 -16.38
CA ARG A 78 9.82 4.67 -16.23
C ARG A 78 9.59 5.10 -14.80
N TRP A 79 9.09 6.31 -14.67
CA TRP A 79 8.46 6.79 -13.45
C TRP A 79 7.06 6.20 -13.29
N HIS A 80 6.75 5.77 -12.09
CA HIS A 80 5.42 5.38 -11.68
C HIS A 80 5.14 5.88 -10.27
N GLU A 81 3.90 5.77 -9.82
CA GLU A 81 3.49 6.22 -8.51
C GLU A 81 3.09 5.02 -7.64
N VAL A 82 3.46 5.09 -6.38
CA VAL A 82 2.93 4.22 -5.34
C VAL A 82 2.04 5.05 -4.46
N VAL A 83 0.79 4.64 -4.34
CA VAL A 83 -0.22 5.31 -3.52
C VAL A 83 -0.69 4.34 -2.45
N THR A 84 -0.57 4.76 -1.19
CA THR A 84 -1.08 3.98 -0.06
C THR A 84 -2.16 4.77 0.66
N GLY A 85 -3.36 4.23 0.67
CA GLY A 85 -4.46 4.68 1.52
C GLY A 85 -4.33 4.11 2.92
N VAL A 86 -4.58 4.92 3.94
CA VAL A 86 -4.59 4.51 5.35
C VAL A 86 -5.92 4.89 5.97
N CYS A 87 -6.47 3.99 6.79
CA CYS A 87 -7.65 4.26 7.58
C CYS A 87 -7.41 3.85 9.03
N LEU A 88 -7.67 4.77 9.94
CA LEU A 88 -7.79 4.55 11.37
C LEU A 88 -9.27 4.57 11.73
N TRP A 89 -9.80 3.47 12.25
CA TRP A 89 -11.21 3.29 12.57
C TRP A 89 -11.40 3.02 14.05
N ASP A 90 -12.19 3.85 14.71
CA ASP A 90 -12.66 3.63 16.09
C ASP A 90 -13.96 2.83 16.03
N THR A 91 -13.94 1.62 16.58
CA THR A 91 -15.10 0.73 16.55
C THR A 91 -16.19 1.18 17.51
N ALA A 92 -15.81 1.73 18.68
CA ALA A 92 -16.77 2.21 19.69
C ALA A 92 -17.50 3.47 19.20
N ALA A 93 -16.76 4.45 18.68
CA ALA A 93 -17.33 5.67 18.11
C ALA A 93 -17.92 5.48 16.71
N ARG A 94 -17.71 4.32 16.07
CA ARG A 94 -18.07 4.02 14.67
C ARG A 94 -17.61 5.09 13.69
N ARG A 95 -16.45 5.68 13.95
CA ARG A 95 -15.88 6.81 13.22
C ARG A 95 -14.49 6.46 12.68
N GLY A 96 -14.18 6.94 11.49
CA GLY A 96 -12.88 6.69 10.85
C GLY A 96 -12.24 7.95 10.28
N TRP A 97 -10.93 8.02 10.43
CA TRP A 97 -10.05 9.01 9.80
C TRP A 97 -9.24 8.32 8.72
N SER A 98 -9.12 8.93 7.58
CA SER A 98 -8.37 8.34 6.47
C SER A 98 -7.64 9.39 5.65
N ALA A 99 -6.50 9.01 5.09
CA ALA A 99 -5.69 9.81 4.19
C ALA A 99 -4.87 8.89 3.28
N SER A 100 -4.13 9.47 2.33
CA SER A 100 -3.23 8.70 1.47
C SER A 100 -1.84 9.32 1.44
N GLY A 101 -0.82 8.48 1.32
CA GLY A 101 0.52 8.83 0.90
C GLY A 101 0.70 8.58 -0.59
N ARG A 102 1.61 9.36 -1.22
CA ARG A 102 1.98 9.22 -2.63
C ARG A 102 3.48 9.39 -2.76
N THR A 103 4.12 8.51 -3.52
CA THR A 103 5.56 8.51 -3.75
C THR A 103 5.82 8.14 -5.21
N ARG A 104 6.69 8.86 -5.88
CA ARG A 104 7.16 8.50 -7.22
C ARG A 104 8.36 7.59 -7.13
N VAL A 105 8.37 6.55 -7.94
CA VAL A 105 9.46 5.59 -8.02
C VAL A 105 9.89 5.49 -9.48
N HIS A 106 11.19 5.51 -9.72
CA HIS A 106 11.75 5.31 -11.05
C HIS A 106 12.48 3.97 -11.12
N PHE A 107 12.10 3.15 -12.09
CA PHE A 107 12.86 1.97 -12.46
C PHE A 107 13.87 2.31 -13.53
N ARG A 108 15.13 1.91 -13.33
CA ARG A 108 16.09 1.88 -14.42
C ARG A 108 15.61 0.94 -15.55
N ARG A 109 16.21 1.00 -16.70
CA ARG A 109 15.93 0.03 -17.76
C ARG A 109 16.31 -1.37 -17.30
N LEU A 110 15.39 -2.32 -17.48
CA LEU A 110 15.58 -3.73 -17.13
C LEU A 110 15.73 -4.53 -18.42
N SER A 111 16.70 -5.42 -18.45
CA SER A 111 16.82 -6.45 -19.48
C SER A 111 15.82 -7.58 -19.22
N ARG A 112 15.51 -8.35 -20.28
CA ARG A 112 14.67 -9.55 -20.15
C ARG A 112 15.27 -10.57 -19.19
N ALA A 113 16.58 -10.71 -19.18
CA ALA A 113 17.28 -11.63 -18.29
C ALA A 113 17.10 -11.25 -16.81
N GLU A 114 17.16 -9.96 -16.47
CA GLU A 114 16.94 -9.46 -15.10
C GLU A 114 15.49 -9.68 -14.66
N ILE A 115 14.52 -9.42 -15.53
CA ILE A 115 13.10 -9.68 -15.24
C ILE A 115 12.90 -11.20 -14.99
N GLU A 116 13.44 -12.07 -15.85
CA GLU A 116 13.30 -13.51 -15.66
C GLU A 116 14.00 -14.01 -14.39
N TRP A 117 15.17 -13.44 -14.07
CA TRP A 117 15.87 -13.73 -12.83
C TRP A 117 14.99 -13.36 -11.62
N TYR A 118 14.45 -12.15 -11.60
CA TYR A 118 13.60 -11.70 -10.51
C TYR A 118 12.32 -12.55 -10.36
N LEU A 119 11.69 -12.91 -11.48
CA LEU A 119 10.52 -13.78 -11.46
C LEU A 119 10.79 -15.18 -10.89
N LYS A 120 12.04 -15.67 -10.95
CA LYS A 120 12.43 -16.95 -10.31
C LYS A 120 12.44 -16.85 -8.78
N THR A 121 12.68 -15.67 -8.21
CA THR A 121 12.67 -15.46 -6.75
C THR A 121 11.29 -15.65 -6.13
N GLY A 122 10.23 -15.46 -6.91
CA GLY A 122 8.86 -15.50 -6.42
C GLY A 122 8.42 -14.28 -5.64
N GLU A 123 9.30 -13.27 -5.43
CA GLU A 123 9.02 -12.06 -4.63
C GLU A 123 7.86 -11.23 -5.17
N TYR A 124 7.60 -11.30 -6.46
CA TYR A 124 6.52 -10.55 -7.13
C TYR A 124 5.12 -10.92 -6.64
N ARG A 125 4.97 -12.11 -6.06
CA ARG A 125 3.68 -12.59 -5.55
C ARG A 125 3.18 -11.66 -4.46
N ASP A 126 1.88 -11.44 -4.42
CA ASP A 126 1.22 -10.57 -3.42
C ASP A 126 1.65 -9.10 -3.40
N LYS A 127 2.41 -8.63 -4.39
CA LYS A 127 2.88 -7.25 -4.49
C LYS A 127 2.18 -6.49 -5.61
N ALA A 128 1.62 -5.31 -5.29
CA ALA A 128 1.10 -4.40 -6.31
C ALA A 128 2.21 -4.01 -7.30
N GLY A 129 1.91 -4.06 -8.60
CA GLY A 129 2.90 -3.80 -9.64
C GLY A 129 3.98 -4.87 -9.75
N ALA A 130 3.80 -6.03 -9.11
CA ALA A 130 4.70 -7.18 -9.13
C ALA A 130 6.10 -6.93 -8.54
N TYR A 131 6.27 -5.99 -7.59
CA TYR A 131 7.57 -5.76 -6.95
C TYR A 131 7.47 -5.30 -5.49
N GLY A 132 8.53 -5.56 -4.72
CA GLY A 132 8.70 -5.10 -3.35
C GLY A 132 9.98 -4.26 -3.19
N VAL A 133 9.86 -3.02 -2.68
CA VAL A 133 11.00 -2.10 -2.52
C VAL A 133 12.07 -2.62 -1.54
N GLN A 134 11.69 -3.50 -0.61
CA GLN A 134 12.58 -4.02 0.45
C GLN A 134 13.37 -5.27 0.04
N GLY A 135 13.02 -5.89 -1.09
CA GLY A 135 13.62 -7.13 -1.54
C GLY A 135 14.53 -6.94 -2.76
N TYR A 136 14.61 -7.97 -3.58
CA TYR A 136 15.47 -7.98 -4.78
C TYR A 136 15.11 -6.90 -5.80
N ALA A 137 13.85 -6.46 -5.84
CA ALA A 137 13.44 -5.38 -6.73
C ALA A 137 14.06 -4.03 -6.35
N SER A 138 14.68 -3.88 -5.19
CA SER A 138 15.49 -2.71 -4.85
C SER A 138 16.59 -2.44 -5.88
N LEU A 139 17.13 -3.48 -6.53
CA LEU A 139 18.13 -3.39 -7.61
C LEU A 139 17.60 -2.71 -8.89
N PHE A 140 16.28 -2.62 -9.02
CA PHE A 140 15.61 -2.03 -10.18
C PHE A 140 15.35 -0.53 -10.00
N ILE A 141 15.34 -0.05 -8.74
CA ILE A 141 14.99 1.31 -8.38
C ILE A 141 16.24 2.17 -8.34
N ASP A 142 16.31 3.20 -9.16
CA ASP A 142 17.40 4.17 -9.15
C ASP A 142 17.01 5.52 -8.55
N ARG A 143 15.68 5.82 -8.45
CA ARG A 143 15.20 7.07 -7.85
C ARG A 143 13.88 6.87 -7.12
N LEU A 144 13.74 7.59 -6.00
CA LEU A 144 12.51 7.67 -5.21
C LEU A 144 12.28 9.12 -4.80
N GLU A 145 11.09 9.66 -5.13
CA GLU A 145 10.67 11.01 -4.73
C GLU A 145 9.46 10.91 -3.81
N GLY A 146 9.66 11.17 -2.53
CA GLY A 146 8.64 11.09 -1.49
C GLY A 146 9.03 10.20 -0.32
N CYS A 147 8.07 9.49 0.25
CA CYS A 147 8.24 8.70 1.45
C CYS A 147 8.54 7.22 1.12
N TYR A 148 9.72 6.72 1.52
CA TYR A 148 10.07 5.32 1.38
C TYR A 148 9.06 4.38 2.07
N PHE A 149 8.64 4.72 3.28
CA PHE A 149 7.66 3.91 4.03
C PHE A 149 6.29 3.82 3.34
N ASN A 150 5.94 4.82 2.52
CA ASN A 150 4.76 4.73 1.67
C ASN A 150 4.91 3.64 0.60
N VAL A 151 6.10 3.49 0.02
CA VAL A 151 6.39 2.44 -0.98
C VAL A 151 6.41 1.05 -0.33
N VAL A 152 6.88 0.96 0.91
CA VAL A 152 6.79 -0.29 1.72
C VAL A 152 5.33 -0.71 1.95
N GLY A 153 4.39 0.26 1.92
CA GLY A 153 2.96 0.01 2.12
C GLY A 153 2.37 0.60 3.39
N PHE A 154 3.17 1.36 4.16
CA PHE A 154 2.69 2.03 5.38
C PHE A 154 3.33 3.41 5.56
N PRO A 155 2.68 4.49 5.08
CA PRO A 155 3.19 5.86 5.21
C PRO A 155 3.08 6.38 6.64
N VAL A 156 4.12 6.18 7.45
CA VAL A 156 4.17 6.46 8.90
C VAL A 156 3.76 7.91 9.22
N ALA A 157 4.23 8.89 8.44
CA ALA A 157 3.87 10.29 8.66
C ALA A 157 2.37 10.58 8.43
N VAL A 158 1.74 9.88 7.47
CA VAL A 158 0.28 9.95 7.24
C VAL A 158 -0.46 9.33 8.43
N PHE A 159 -0.02 8.19 8.90
CA PHE A 159 -0.59 7.53 10.08
C PHE A 159 -0.48 8.41 11.33
N GLU A 160 0.68 9.00 11.60
CA GLU A 160 0.90 9.90 12.74
C GLU A 160 -0.06 11.10 12.69
N ASN A 161 -0.24 11.70 11.51
CA ASN A 161 -1.21 12.78 11.31
C ASN A 161 -2.65 12.32 11.59
N LEU A 162 -3.03 11.10 11.17
CA LEU A 162 -4.35 10.54 11.50
C LEU A 162 -4.53 10.35 13.00
N CYS A 163 -3.50 9.88 13.72
CA CYS A 163 -3.54 9.77 15.19
C CYS A 163 -3.79 11.14 15.83
N ARG A 164 -3.03 12.18 15.46
CA ARG A 164 -3.27 13.54 15.97
C ARG A 164 -4.69 14.02 15.71
N ARG A 165 -5.21 13.85 14.50
CA ARG A 165 -6.58 14.24 14.14
C ARG A 165 -7.67 13.46 14.87
N SER A 166 -7.36 12.28 15.34
CA SER A 166 -8.27 11.44 16.14
C SER A 166 -8.15 11.66 17.64
N GLY A 167 -7.22 12.53 18.08
CA GLY A 167 -6.96 12.77 19.51
C GLY A 167 -6.03 11.74 20.17
N ILE A 168 -5.41 10.86 19.38
CA ILE A 168 -4.50 9.83 19.89
C ILE A 168 -3.09 10.41 20.00
N ASN A 169 -2.53 10.41 21.20
CA ASN A 169 -1.13 10.72 21.44
C ASN A 169 -0.27 9.47 21.20
N LEU A 170 0.22 9.30 19.96
CA LEU A 170 1.02 8.14 19.58
C LEU A 170 2.31 8.05 20.40
N LEU A 171 3.01 9.17 20.62
CA LEU A 171 4.29 9.20 21.33
C LEU A 171 4.09 8.88 22.83
N GLY A 172 3.05 9.41 23.44
CA GLY A 172 2.71 9.08 24.84
C GLY A 172 2.40 7.59 25.03
N SER A 173 1.75 6.95 24.06
CA SER A 173 1.47 5.51 24.14
C SER A 173 2.67 4.60 23.86
N LEU A 174 3.78 5.13 23.37
CA LEU A 174 5.04 4.39 23.15
C LEU A 174 5.98 4.47 24.37
N THR A 175 5.84 5.49 25.21
CA THR A 175 6.70 5.75 26.37
C THR A 175 6.23 5.07 27.66
N THR A 176 5.01 4.55 27.71
CA THR A 176 4.50 3.79 28.87
C THR A 176 4.91 2.32 28.71
N ARG A 177 6.05 1.96 29.28
CA ARG A 177 6.45 0.57 29.58
C ARG A 177 6.16 0.25 31.04
#